data_0e5b5ede6c11298e53e58e4eaf421398
#
_entry.id   0e5b5ede6c11298e53e58e4eaf421398
#
_cell.length_a   1.000
_cell.length_b   1.000
_cell.length_c   1.000
_cell.angle_alpha   90.00
_cell.angle_beta   90.00
_cell.angle_gamma   90.00
#
_symmetry.space_group_name_H-M   'P 1'
#
loop_
_entity.id
_entity.type
_entity.pdbx_description
1 polymer ?
#
loop_
_entity_poly.entity_id
_entity_poly.type
_entity_poly.pdbx_seq_one_letter_code
_entity_poly.pdbx_strand_id
1 'polypeptide(L)'
;MNNQNMFPLRMLGFGFYWAWLFLTCVSPSLILDQEPVLGLPFEAAELVFRLIFIGAILIVSKKASSDFVRRLLFVLSLACGLLSSILVVVGIAELSVVTVILLGMTDACMFMLWMCFFGNNHIGETAIYLASSYALGAVVCILISALYHPIALGCTLLLPIFSALAFRLSHKSHGGGEEDEREYVSEGSLSFRLFPFIRRISLALCMYALVFSLVTSVIASNGLESYLVGPFVEAPCCIVVGLALAIAFHNLRDIQMVYRIYRFVPLALSLGLACLLFQISSMTTVSCFLVMSAYLAFEILALNDLCNEVKLRGLSPVNVFGRARAMITLGMLLGWLLGLLSQTVSHLLSPPLFAVVLGVPVVVIASTLVFTEKEMFAVRSATDERQIIEDASNAESAGTRGRGANDPSQENDITSFGAAWNLSNREKDVLPLLLSGKTATYISEKLYIAPGTTKTHIYNIYRKLGVHSKMEMFDMFEDYKSRNGTDDGLR
;
A
#
# COMPACT_ATOMS: atom_id res chain seq x y z
N MET A 1 8.30 30.51 -11.05
CA MET A 1 8.15 29.10 -11.37
C MET A 1 8.27 28.34 -10.05
N ASN A 2 7.12 27.87 -9.54
CA ASN A 2 7.06 27.21 -8.22
C ASN A 2 7.72 25.82 -8.30
N ASN A 3 8.74 25.59 -7.47
CA ASN A 3 9.44 24.30 -7.31
C ASN A 3 8.59 23.18 -6.65
N GLN A 4 7.28 23.34 -6.56
CA GLN A 4 6.38 22.40 -5.88
C GLN A 4 5.93 21.21 -6.74
N ASN A 5 6.26 21.17 -8.04
CA ASN A 5 5.79 20.11 -8.95
C ASN A 5 6.87 19.10 -9.37
N MET A 6 8.05 19.08 -8.74
CA MET A 6 9.03 18.03 -9.02
C MET A 6 8.73 16.81 -8.16
N PHE A 7 8.40 15.71 -8.84
CA PHE A 7 8.27 14.38 -8.24
C PHE A 7 9.52 14.07 -7.39
N PRO A 8 9.41 13.92 -6.07
CA PRO A 8 10.58 13.77 -5.21
C PRO A 8 11.15 12.36 -5.33
N LEU A 9 12.11 12.18 -6.25
CA LEU A 9 12.77 10.89 -6.54
C LEU A 9 13.26 10.14 -5.29
N ARG A 10 13.61 10.87 -4.22
CA ARG A 10 14.02 10.29 -2.94
C ARG A 10 12.96 9.38 -2.32
N MET A 11 11.66 9.62 -2.58
CA MET A 11 10.57 8.77 -2.08
C MET A 11 10.52 7.40 -2.74
N LEU A 12 11.25 7.21 -3.85
CA LEU A 12 11.39 5.93 -4.52
C LEU A 12 12.46 5.02 -3.87
N GLY A 13 13.02 5.41 -2.74
CA GLY A 13 14.06 4.63 -2.05
C GLY A 13 13.60 3.22 -1.62
N PHE A 14 12.30 2.99 -1.50
CA PHE A 14 11.73 1.66 -1.34
C PHE A 14 12.04 0.73 -2.52
N GLY A 15 12.21 1.28 -3.73
CA GLY A 15 12.63 0.51 -4.90
C GLY A 15 14.03 -0.07 -4.78
N PHE A 16 14.99 0.62 -4.13
CA PHE A 16 16.32 0.06 -3.88
C PHE A 16 16.29 -1.11 -2.89
N TYR A 17 15.41 -1.07 -1.88
CA TYR A 17 15.16 -2.22 -1.01
C TYR A 17 14.58 -3.40 -1.80
N TRP A 18 13.60 -3.17 -2.67
CA TRP A 18 13.03 -4.20 -3.53
C TRP A 18 14.06 -4.82 -4.46
N ALA A 19 14.88 -4.01 -5.12
CA ALA A 19 15.96 -4.51 -5.96
C ALA A 19 16.94 -5.38 -5.16
N TRP A 20 17.30 -4.95 -3.95
CA TRP A 20 18.16 -5.70 -3.06
C TRP A 20 17.54 -7.06 -2.67
N LEU A 21 16.27 -7.06 -2.27
CA LEU A 21 15.55 -8.28 -1.91
C LEU A 21 15.50 -9.29 -3.07
N PHE A 22 15.17 -8.79 -4.28
CA PHE A 22 15.17 -9.63 -5.48
C PHE A 22 16.54 -10.24 -5.78
N LEU A 23 17.59 -9.44 -5.75
CA LEU A 23 18.93 -9.88 -6.09
C LEU A 23 19.54 -10.82 -5.04
N THR A 24 19.14 -10.70 -3.78
CA THR A 24 19.69 -11.51 -2.67
C THR A 24 18.88 -12.73 -2.32
N CYS A 25 17.57 -12.73 -2.55
CA CYS A 25 16.69 -13.82 -2.13
C CYS A 25 16.05 -14.59 -3.30
N VAL A 26 15.87 -13.94 -4.46
CA VAL A 26 15.06 -14.51 -5.55
C VAL A 26 15.91 -14.81 -6.81
N SER A 27 17.05 -14.16 -6.96
CA SER A 27 17.84 -14.29 -8.19
C SER A 27 18.99 -15.32 -8.06
N PRO A 28 18.83 -16.52 -8.60
CA PRO A 28 19.91 -17.50 -8.63
C PRO A 28 21.11 -17.07 -9.52
N SER A 29 20.97 -16.02 -10.31
CA SER A 29 22.03 -15.54 -11.20
C SER A 29 23.21 -14.88 -10.46
N LEU A 30 23.00 -14.38 -9.24
CA LEU A 30 24.04 -13.75 -8.43
C LEU A 30 24.55 -14.64 -7.30
N ILE A 31 23.76 -15.61 -6.87
CA ILE A 31 24.08 -16.50 -5.75
C ILE A 31 24.27 -17.89 -6.33
N LEU A 32 25.52 -18.28 -6.54
CA LEU A 32 25.90 -19.62 -6.94
C LEU A 32 25.61 -20.59 -5.77
N ASP A 33 24.91 -21.70 -6.06
CA ASP A 33 24.70 -22.84 -5.16
C ASP A 33 24.21 -22.51 -3.74
N GLN A 34 22.95 -22.10 -3.63
CA GLN A 34 22.29 -21.99 -2.32
C GLN A 34 22.00 -23.37 -1.76
N GLU A 35 22.87 -23.84 -0.86
CA GLU A 35 22.61 -25.09 -0.15
C GLU A 35 21.38 -24.95 0.77
N PRO A 36 20.59 -26.04 0.96
CA PRO A 36 19.48 -26.04 1.90
C PRO A 36 19.94 -25.65 3.31
N VAL A 37 19.24 -24.74 3.95
CA VAL A 37 19.53 -24.30 5.30
C VAL A 37 18.53 -24.95 6.26
N LEU A 38 19.04 -25.66 7.29
CA LEU A 38 18.20 -26.40 8.25
C LEU A 38 17.24 -27.42 7.60
N GLY A 39 17.61 -27.98 6.46
CA GLY A 39 16.77 -28.91 5.68
C GLY A 39 15.64 -28.25 4.88
N LEU A 40 15.62 -26.92 4.81
CA LEU A 40 14.68 -26.15 3.99
C LEU A 40 15.42 -25.49 2.82
N PRO A 41 14.75 -25.24 1.68
CA PRO A 41 15.27 -24.35 0.66
C PRO A 41 15.60 -22.98 1.26
N PHE A 42 16.60 -22.30 0.70
CA PHE A 42 17.14 -21.05 1.22
C PHE A 42 16.04 -19.99 1.40
N GLU A 43 15.14 -19.85 0.42
CA GLU A 43 14.03 -18.91 0.44
C GLU A 43 13.03 -19.24 1.55
N ALA A 44 12.72 -20.53 1.75
CA ALA A 44 11.80 -20.94 2.81
C ALA A 44 12.41 -20.70 4.21
N ALA A 45 13.72 -20.93 4.36
CA ALA A 45 14.42 -20.67 5.60
C ALA A 45 14.45 -19.16 5.91
N GLU A 46 14.67 -18.31 4.91
CA GLU A 46 14.61 -16.84 5.06
C GLU A 46 13.22 -16.38 5.54
N LEU A 47 12.13 -16.90 4.97
CA LEU A 47 10.76 -16.59 5.38
C LEU A 47 10.49 -16.94 6.86
N VAL A 48 11.06 -18.03 7.38
CA VAL A 48 10.94 -18.40 8.80
C VAL A 48 11.58 -17.34 9.69
N PHE A 49 12.83 -16.92 9.40
CA PHE A 49 13.50 -15.90 10.19
C PHE A 49 12.85 -14.53 10.05
N ARG A 50 12.40 -14.16 8.87
CA ARG A 50 11.60 -12.95 8.63
C ARG A 50 10.38 -12.91 9.54
N LEU A 51 9.61 -14.00 9.64
CA LEU A 51 8.43 -14.09 10.49
C LEU A 51 8.79 -13.92 11.98
N ILE A 52 9.88 -14.54 12.42
CA ILE A 52 10.39 -14.40 13.81
C ILE A 52 10.72 -12.94 14.11
N PHE A 53 11.44 -12.24 13.20
CA PHE A 53 11.82 -10.85 13.43
C PHE A 53 10.65 -9.88 13.35
N ILE A 54 9.67 -10.10 12.47
CA ILE A 54 8.42 -9.33 12.48
C ILE A 54 7.71 -9.48 13.85
N GLY A 55 7.63 -10.70 14.38
CA GLY A 55 7.09 -10.97 15.72
C GLY A 55 7.83 -10.20 16.80
N ALA A 56 9.17 -10.20 16.77
CA ALA A 56 10.02 -9.46 17.71
C ALA A 56 9.78 -7.95 17.62
N ILE A 57 9.72 -7.38 16.39
CA ILE A 57 9.41 -5.96 16.17
C ILE A 57 8.05 -5.60 16.78
N LEU A 58 7.01 -6.42 16.55
CA LEU A 58 5.68 -6.20 17.11
C LEU A 58 5.65 -6.26 18.66
N ILE A 59 6.48 -7.09 19.28
CA ILE A 59 6.60 -7.16 20.74
C ILE A 59 7.32 -5.92 21.27
N VAL A 60 8.43 -5.52 20.64
CA VAL A 60 9.20 -4.33 21.04
C VAL A 60 8.39 -3.05 20.88
N SER A 61 7.63 -2.92 19.78
CA SER A 61 6.81 -1.73 19.51
C SER A 61 5.71 -1.48 20.54
N LYS A 62 5.28 -2.49 21.29
CA LYS A 62 4.30 -2.33 22.39
C LYS A 62 4.90 -1.69 23.64
N LYS A 63 6.21 -1.77 23.83
CA LYS A 63 6.89 -1.36 25.06
C LYS A 63 7.79 -0.13 24.86
N ALA A 64 8.21 0.13 23.63
CA ALA A 64 9.16 1.17 23.27
C ALA A 64 8.46 2.37 22.61
N SER A 65 9.05 3.56 22.73
CA SER A 65 8.59 4.75 22.03
C SER A 65 8.72 4.60 20.50
N SER A 66 7.86 5.27 19.75
CA SER A 66 7.87 5.26 18.28
C SER A 66 9.24 5.65 17.72
N ASP A 67 9.87 6.66 18.29
CA ASP A 67 11.20 7.13 17.92
C ASP A 67 12.30 6.10 18.12
N PHE A 68 12.28 5.42 19.28
CA PHE A 68 13.25 4.36 19.54
C PHE A 68 13.10 3.24 18.52
N VAL A 69 11.85 2.79 18.27
CA VAL A 69 11.57 1.73 17.27
C VAL A 69 12.07 2.15 15.89
N ARG A 70 11.78 3.38 15.44
CA ARG A 70 12.24 3.90 14.14
C ARG A 70 13.77 3.91 14.03
N ARG A 71 14.49 4.41 15.05
CA ARG A 71 15.95 4.41 15.08
C ARG A 71 16.54 3.00 15.07
N LEU A 72 15.92 2.11 15.84
CA LEU A 72 16.34 0.71 15.91
C LEU A 72 16.16 0.04 14.54
N LEU A 73 15.01 0.19 13.90
CA LEU A 73 14.74 -0.35 12.56
C LEU A 73 15.73 0.19 11.53
N PHE A 74 16.04 1.49 11.58
CA PHE A 74 17.00 2.10 10.67
C PHE A 74 18.43 1.53 10.84
N VAL A 75 18.93 1.45 12.07
CA VAL A 75 20.26 0.92 12.35
C VAL A 75 20.37 -0.56 11.98
N LEU A 76 19.38 -1.36 12.38
CA LEU A 76 19.35 -2.80 12.07
C LEU A 76 19.25 -3.06 10.57
N SER A 77 18.39 -2.33 9.86
CA SER A 77 18.22 -2.51 8.41
C SER A 77 19.51 -2.21 7.65
N LEU A 78 20.27 -1.18 8.05
CA LEU A 78 21.52 -0.83 7.40
C LEU A 78 22.64 -1.82 7.77
N ALA A 79 22.85 -2.08 9.06
CA ALA A 79 23.94 -2.93 9.53
C ALA A 79 23.79 -4.37 9.05
N CYS A 80 22.59 -4.95 9.23
CA CYS A 80 22.33 -6.32 8.81
C CYS A 80 22.21 -6.45 7.30
N GLY A 81 21.70 -5.42 6.60
CA GLY A 81 21.64 -5.39 5.14
C GLY A 81 23.02 -5.39 4.50
N LEU A 82 23.97 -4.64 5.04
CA LEU A 82 25.36 -4.66 4.57
C LEU A 82 26.05 -6.00 4.89
N LEU A 83 25.89 -6.48 6.12
CA LEU A 83 26.53 -7.72 6.55
C LEU A 83 25.97 -8.93 5.78
N SER A 84 24.65 -9.02 5.61
CA SER A 84 24.04 -10.10 4.81
C SER A 84 24.48 -10.04 3.35
N SER A 85 24.55 -8.85 2.76
CA SER A 85 25.03 -8.71 1.38
C SER A 85 26.50 -9.12 1.23
N ILE A 86 27.36 -8.80 2.20
CA ILE A 86 28.77 -9.27 2.21
C ILE A 86 28.81 -10.79 2.29
N LEU A 87 28.03 -11.43 3.18
CA LEU A 87 28.01 -12.87 3.35
C LEU A 87 27.50 -13.57 2.08
N VAL A 88 26.48 -13.01 1.42
CA VAL A 88 26.00 -13.51 0.12
C VAL A 88 27.09 -13.46 -0.94
N VAL A 89 27.86 -12.36 -1.01
CA VAL A 89 28.96 -12.21 -1.98
C VAL A 89 30.12 -13.15 -1.69
N VAL A 90 30.43 -13.35 -0.42
CA VAL A 90 31.54 -14.25 0.00
C VAL A 90 31.17 -15.71 -0.24
N GLY A 91 29.90 -16.09 -0.15
CA GLY A 91 29.39 -17.43 -0.53
C GLY A 91 29.95 -18.58 0.33
N ILE A 92 30.23 -18.35 1.63
CA ILE A 92 30.72 -19.38 2.54
C ILE A 92 29.57 -20.24 3.02
N ALA A 93 29.53 -21.52 2.66
CA ALA A 93 28.44 -22.46 3.00
C ALA A 93 28.19 -22.57 4.51
N GLU A 94 29.25 -22.57 5.34
CA GLU A 94 29.16 -22.63 6.80
C GLU A 94 28.45 -21.41 7.42
N LEU A 95 28.41 -20.29 6.70
CA LEU A 95 27.75 -19.06 7.13
C LEU A 95 26.34 -18.90 6.57
N SER A 96 25.85 -19.85 5.78
CA SER A 96 24.53 -19.80 5.14
C SER A 96 23.38 -19.57 6.15
N VAL A 97 23.42 -20.20 7.33
CA VAL A 97 22.45 -19.98 8.41
C VAL A 97 22.48 -18.54 8.90
N VAL A 98 23.69 -17.97 9.11
CA VAL A 98 23.83 -16.58 9.56
C VAL A 98 23.36 -15.62 8.48
N THR A 99 23.65 -15.91 7.23
CA THR A 99 23.20 -15.13 6.07
C THR A 99 21.68 -15.05 6.01
N VAL A 100 20.99 -16.18 6.11
CA VAL A 100 19.51 -16.25 6.09
C VAL A 100 18.88 -15.50 7.27
N ILE A 101 19.46 -15.63 8.47
CA ILE A 101 19.02 -14.87 9.67
C ILE A 101 19.11 -13.36 9.39
N LEU A 102 20.25 -12.89 8.88
CA LEU A 102 20.48 -11.48 8.61
C LEU A 102 19.60 -10.96 7.47
N LEU A 103 19.37 -11.76 6.42
CA LEU A 103 18.45 -11.42 5.33
C LEU A 103 17.03 -11.23 5.85
N GLY A 104 16.50 -12.19 6.61
CA GLY A 104 15.17 -12.11 7.18
C GLY A 104 15.00 -10.93 8.14
N MET A 105 16.05 -10.61 8.93
CA MET A 105 16.05 -9.43 9.81
C MET A 105 16.06 -8.12 9.00
N THR A 106 16.87 -8.04 7.97
CA THR A 106 16.97 -6.85 7.11
C THR A 106 15.66 -6.60 6.38
N ASP A 107 15.05 -7.64 5.78
CA ASP A 107 13.76 -7.52 5.12
C ASP A 107 12.68 -7.01 6.08
N ALA A 108 12.55 -7.64 7.24
CA ALA A 108 11.58 -7.23 8.25
C ALA A 108 11.75 -5.76 8.66
N CYS A 109 13.00 -5.33 8.95
CA CYS A 109 13.28 -3.96 9.38
C CYS A 109 13.08 -2.93 8.28
N MET A 110 13.59 -3.19 7.07
CA MET A 110 13.54 -2.24 5.95
C MET A 110 12.11 -2.05 5.45
N PHE A 111 11.35 -3.14 5.30
CA PHE A 111 9.94 -3.08 4.94
C PHE A 111 9.15 -2.25 5.95
N MET A 112 9.31 -2.53 7.25
CA MET A 112 8.61 -1.80 8.32
C MET A 112 8.97 -0.31 8.31
N LEU A 113 10.24 0.02 8.10
CA LEU A 113 10.71 1.39 8.06
C LEU A 113 10.01 2.20 6.95
N TRP A 114 9.97 1.66 5.73
CA TRP A 114 9.32 2.31 4.59
C TRP A 114 7.79 2.34 4.70
N MET A 115 7.17 1.27 5.19
CA MET A 115 5.71 1.25 5.37
C MET A 115 5.26 2.22 6.46
N CYS A 116 6.01 2.38 7.55
CA CYS A 116 5.74 3.43 8.55
C CYS A 116 5.85 4.83 7.94
N PHE A 117 6.83 5.07 7.06
CA PHE A 117 6.95 6.32 6.33
C PHE A 117 5.76 6.57 5.40
N PHE A 118 5.38 5.61 4.57
CA PHE A 118 4.23 5.73 3.67
C PHE A 118 2.90 5.84 4.43
N GLY A 119 2.76 5.18 5.57
CA GLY A 119 1.60 5.29 6.44
C GLY A 119 1.38 6.70 7.01
N ASN A 120 2.43 7.52 7.09
CA ASN A 120 2.36 8.91 7.60
C ASN A 120 2.30 9.97 6.48
N ASN A 121 2.49 9.60 5.22
CA ASN A 121 2.44 10.51 4.07
C ASN A 121 1.02 10.92 3.68
N HIS A 122 0.88 11.97 2.83
CA HIS A 122 -0.42 12.44 2.35
C HIS A 122 -1.19 11.35 1.57
N ILE A 123 -2.52 11.34 1.74
CA ILE A 123 -3.44 10.46 1.02
C ILE A 123 -3.38 10.79 -0.48
N GLY A 124 -3.31 9.78 -1.34
CA GLY A 124 -3.24 9.94 -2.79
C GLY A 124 -1.83 9.88 -3.37
N GLU A 125 -0.82 10.47 -2.74
CA GLU A 125 0.56 10.41 -3.23
C GLU A 125 1.22 9.04 -2.95
N THR A 126 0.89 8.42 -1.82
CA THR A 126 1.46 7.13 -1.39
C THR A 126 1.30 6.04 -2.44
N ALA A 127 0.14 5.96 -3.09
CA ALA A 127 -0.15 4.96 -4.11
C ALA A 127 0.81 5.06 -5.31
N ILE A 128 1.07 6.30 -5.78
CA ILE A 128 1.97 6.57 -6.90
C ILE A 128 3.41 6.22 -6.52
N TYR A 129 3.87 6.66 -5.32
CA TYR A 129 5.24 6.36 -4.88
C TYR A 129 5.45 4.87 -4.64
N LEU A 130 4.48 4.18 -4.07
CA LEU A 130 4.55 2.74 -3.83
C LEU A 130 4.65 1.99 -5.16
N ALA A 131 3.72 2.20 -6.10
CA ALA A 131 3.71 1.56 -7.41
C ALA A 131 4.97 1.88 -8.22
N SER A 132 5.40 3.15 -8.25
CA SER A 132 6.63 3.57 -8.94
C SER A 132 7.88 2.97 -8.32
N SER A 133 7.91 2.74 -6.99
CA SER A 133 9.04 2.11 -6.31
C SER A 133 9.21 0.65 -6.73
N TYR A 134 8.12 -0.11 -6.90
CA TYR A 134 8.19 -1.48 -7.43
C TYR A 134 8.75 -1.49 -8.85
N ALA A 135 8.28 -0.59 -9.72
CA ALA A 135 8.79 -0.48 -11.09
C ALA A 135 10.29 -0.09 -11.11
N LEU A 136 10.70 0.90 -10.30
CA LEU A 136 12.10 1.29 -10.19
C LEU A 136 12.98 0.15 -9.69
N GLY A 137 12.54 -0.56 -8.65
CA GLY A 137 13.27 -1.70 -8.10
C GLY A 137 13.51 -2.77 -9.15
N ALA A 138 12.51 -3.07 -9.95
CA ALA A 138 12.62 -4.03 -11.05
C ALA A 138 13.58 -3.56 -12.16
N VAL A 139 13.54 -2.28 -12.54
CA VAL A 139 14.51 -1.72 -13.50
C VAL A 139 15.92 -1.83 -12.97
N VAL A 140 16.16 -1.46 -11.71
CA VAL A 140 17.48 -1.57 -11.06
C VAL A 140 17.94 -3.02 -11.02
N CYS A 141 17.04 -3.98 -10.73
CA CYS A 141 17.33 -5.40 -10.71
C CYS A 141 17.80 -5.89 -12.09
N ILE A 142 17.08 -5.57 -13.18
CA ILE A 142 17.47 -5.93 -14.55
C ILE A 142 18.83 -5.34 -14.90
N LEU A 143 19.04 -4.05 -14.61
CA LEU A 143 20.30 -3.36 -14.92
C LEU A 143 21.48 -4.02 -14.20
N ILE A 144 21.34 -4.33 -12.91
CA ILE A 144 22.40 -4.99 -12.15
C ILE A 144 22.64 -6.40 -12.65
N SER A 145 21.57 -7.17 -12.93
CA SER A 145 21.69 -8.55 -13.45
C SER A 145 22.34 -8.63 -14.84
N ALA A 146 22.28 -7.55 -15.62
CA ALA A 146 22.96 -7.44 -16.91
C ALA A 146 24.44 -7.08 -16.82
N LEU A 147 24.96 -6.71 -15.64
CA LEU A 147 26.35 -6.35 -15.45
C LEU A 147 27.25 -7.59 -15.32
N TYR A 148 28.57 -7.38 -15.56
CA TYR A 148 29.56 -8.39 -15.24
C TYR A 148 29.50 -8.78 -13.76
N HIS A 149 29.51 -10.08 -13.48
CA HIS A 149 29.20 -10.65 -12.16
C HIS A 149 29.86 -9.96 -10.95
N PRO A 150 31.19 -9.67 -10.90
CA PRO A 150 31.81 -8.95 -9.79
C PRO A 150 31.28 -7.52 -9.61
N ILE A 151 30.93 -6.82 -10.69
CA ILE A 151 30.38 -5.47 -10.65
C ILE A 151 28.94 -5.55 -10.12
N ALA A 152 28.16 -6.53 -10.57
CA ALA A 152 26.80 -6.76 -10.10
C ALA A 152 26.77 -7.02 -8.58
N LEU A 153 27.67 -7.84 -8.07
CA LEU A 153 27.83 -8.07 -6.64
C LEU A 153 28.14 -6.77 -5.88
N GLY A 154 29.10 -5.98 -6.39
CA GLY A 154 29.44 -4.67 -5.80
C GLY A 154 28.25 -3.69 -5.78
N CYS A 155 27.46 -3.63 -6.85
CA CYS A 155 26.25 -2.82 -6.91
C CYS A 155 25.20 -3.30 -5.91
N THR A 156 25.01 -4.62 -5.75
CA THR A 156 24.06 -5.18 -4.79
C THR A 156 24.39 -4.81 -3.35
N LEU A 157 25.69 -4.74 -2.99
CA LEU A 157 26.14 -4.28 -1.67
C LEU A 157 25.75 -2.84 -1.36
N LEU A 158 25.61 -1.99 -2.37
CA LEU A 158 25.29 -0.56 -2.19
C LEU A 158 23.78 -0.30 -2.05
N LEU A 159 22.92 -1.21 -2.44
CA LEU A 159 21.46 -1.01 -2.44
C LEU A 159 20.87 -0.72 -1.06
N PRO A 160 21.23 -1.42 0.03
CA PRO A 160 20.77 -1.07 1.38
C PRO A 160 21.18 0.35 1.79
N ILE A 161 22.38 0.79 1.39
CA ILE A 161 22.87 2.16 1.68
C ILE A 161 22.00 3.18 0.92
N PHE A 162 21.75 2.97 -0.37
CA PHE A 162 20.91 3.88 -1.17
C PHE A 162 19.49 3.95 -0.63
N SER A 163 18.91 2.81 -0.24
CA SER A 163 17.59 2.79 0.38
C SER A 163 17.55 3.54 1.71
N ALA A 164 18.52 3.32 2.59
CA ALA A 164 18.63 4.01 3.89
C ALA A 164 18.88 5.52 3.73
N LEU A 165 19.74 5.92 2.77
CA LEU A 165 20.00 7.33 2.46
C LEU A 165 18.74 8.02 1.93
N ALA A 166 18.05 7.40 0.98
CA ALA A 166 16.80 7.92 0.43
C ALA A 166 15.74 8.08 1.53
N PHE A 167 15.60 7.10 2.43
CA PHE A 167 14.73 7.20 3.60
C PHE A 167 15.08 8.41 4.47
N ARG A 168 16.36 8.59 4.82
CA ARG A 168 16.80 9.71 5.66
C ARG A 168 16.54 11.07 5.03
N LEU A 169 16.75 11.20 3.70
CA LEU A 169 16.48 12.43 2.95
C LEU A 169 14.98 12.72 2.88
N SER A 170 14.15 11.69 2.70
CA SER A 170 12.71 11.81 2.64
C SER A 170 12.11 12.23 3.99
N HIS A 171 12.57 11.61 5.07
CA HIS A 171 12.08 11.91 6.43
C HIS A 171 12.47 13.34 6.86
N LYS A 172 13.68 13.81 6.56
CA LYS A 172 14.12 15.18 6.90
C LYS A 172 13.31 16.27 6.17
N SER A 173 12.81 15.99 4.98
CA SER A 173 12.07 16.97 4.16
C SER A 173 10.60 17.14 4.57
N HIS A 174 10.03 16.17 5.28
CA HIS A 174 8.62 16.22 5.73
C HIS A 174 8.47 16.82 7.13
N GLY A 175 9.44 17.57 7.63
CA GLY A 175 9.34 18.28 8.92
C GLY A 175 9.34 17.30 10.11
N GLY A 176 10.49 16.74 10.41
CA GLY A 176 10.67 15.74 11.48
C GLY A 176 10.42 16.24 12.92
N GLY A 177 9.58 17.26 13.11
CA GLY A 177 9.23 17.82 14.42
C GLY A 177 7.75 17.73 14.80
N GLU A 178 6.83 17.64 13.82
CA GLU A 178 5.39 17.63 14.10
C GLU A 178 4.78 16.23 14.14
N GLU A 179 5.49 15.21 13.63
CA GLU A 179 5.00 13.82 13.62
C GLU A 179 5.14 13.12 14.98
N ASP A 180 6.01 13.61 15.86
CA ASP A 180 6.34 12.95 17.14
C ASP A 180 5.26 13.13 18.22
N GLU A 181 4.30 14.03 18.05
CA GLU A 181 3.22 14.31 19.03
C GLU A 181 1.88 13.65 18.69
N ARG A 182 1.75 12.93 17.58
CA ARG A 182 0.51 12.19 17.31
C ARG A 182 0.36 11.03 18.30
N GLU A 183 -0.51 11.21 19.27
CA GLU A 183 -0.93 10.15 20.17
C GLU A 183 -1.72 9.12 19.37
N TYR A 184 -1.04 8.04 18.94
CA TYR A 184 -1.72 6.92 18.29
C TYR A 184 -2.74 6.33 19.26
N VAL A 185 -3.94 6.05 18.77
CA VAL A 185 -4.98 5.39 19.57
C VAL A 185 -4.38 4.15 20.21
N SER A 186 -4.28 4.17 21.55
CA SER A 186 -3.72 3.07 22.33
C SER A 186 -4.51 1.79 22.07
N GLU A 187 -3.87 0.81 21.46
CA GLU A 187 -4.48 -0.48 21.11
C GLU A 187 -4.93 -1.33 22.33
N GLY A 188 -4.66 -0.88 23.54
CA GLY A 188 -5.08 -1.58 24.77
C GLY A 188 -6.59 -1.79 24.88
N SER A 189 -7.40 -0.97 24.22
CA SER A 189 -8.87 -1.05 24.22
C SER A 189 -9.48 -1.43 22.85
N LEU A 190 -8.74 -1.29 21.75
CA LEU A 190 -9.23 -1.62 20.40
C LEU A 190 -8.60 -2.94 19.92
N SER A 191 -9.21 -4.05 20.26
CA SER A 191 -8.81 -5.36 19.80
C SER A 191 -8.91 -5.44 18.27
N PHE A 192 -8.05 -6.24 17.62
CA PHE A 192 -8.10 -6.61 16.19
C PHE A 192 -9.51 -7.03 15.70
N ARG A 193 -10.42 -7.36 16.62
CA ARG A 193 -11.83 -7.63 16.35
C ARG A 193 -12.60 -6.41 15.87
N LEU A 194 -12.15 -5.18 16.16
CA LEU A 194 -12.85 -3.94 15.81
C LEU A 194 -12.56 -3.43 14.37
N PHE A 195 -11.55 -3.98 13.69
CA PHE A 195 -11.20 -3.60 12.33
C PHE A 195 -11.34 -4.78 11.36
N PRO A 196 -12.57 -5.16 11.01
CA PRO A 196 -12.81 -6.31 10.12
C PRO A 196 -12.16 -6.13 8.74
N PHE A 197 -12.07 -4.91 8.23
CA PHE A 197 -11.46 -4.59 6.94
C PHE A 197 -9.95 -4.92 6.91
N ILE A 198 -9.16 -4.43 7.88
CA ILE A 198 -7.72 -4.70 7.99
C ILE A 198 -7.46 -6.21 8.09
N ARG A 199 -8.28 -6.91 8.90
CA ARG A 199 -8.17 -8.36 9.06
C ARG A 199 -8.45 -9.12 7.75
N ARG A 200 -9.48 -8.71 6.99
CA ARG A 200 -9.85 -9.36 5.72
C ARG A 200 -8.79 -9.13 4.65
N ILE A 201 -8.31 -7.88 4.49
CA ILE A 201 -7.22 -7.57 3.55
C ILE A 201 -5.95 -8.36 3.92
N SER A 202 -5.57 -8.40 5.20
CA SER A 202 -4.39 -9.15 5.63
C SER A 202 -4.53 -10.64 5.38
N LEU A 203 -5.73 -11.21 5.58
CA LEU A 203 -6.01 -12.62 5.28
C LEU A 203 -6.00 -12.89 3.77
N ALA A 204 -6.56 -12.00 2.96
CA ALA A 204 -6.51 -12.12 1.50
C ALA A 204 -5.07 -12.01 0.98
N LEU A 205 -4.23 -11.12 1.55
CA LEU A 205 -2.80 -11.05 1.27
C LEU A 205 -2.10 -12.38 1.56
N CYS A 206 -2.41 -13.01 2.71
CA CYS A 206 -1.89 -14.34 3.06
C CYS A 206 -2.27 -15.39 2.01
N MET A 207 -3.53 -15.43 1.62
CA MET A 207 -4.05 -16.43 0.68
C MET A 207 -3.47 -16.25 -0.74
N TYR A 208 -3.38 -15.02 -1.24
CA TYR A 208 -2.78 -14.77 -2.55
C TYR A 208 -1.26 -15.00 -2.54
N ALA A 209 -0.58 -14.65 -1.45
CA ALA A 209 0.84 -14.96 -1.25
C ALA A 209 1.10 -16.47 -1.21
N LEU A 210 0.19 -17.25 -0.60
CA LEU A 210 0.24 -18.71 -0.60
C LEU A 210 0.16 -19.26 -2.03
N VAL A 211 -0.79 -18.80 -2.83
CA VAL A 211 -0.96 -19.26 -4.22
C VAL A 211 0.26 -18.88 -5.06
N PHE A 212 0.75 -17.65 -4.93
CA PHE A 212 1.96 -17.19 -5.61
C PHE A 212 3.16 -18.10 -5.27
N SER A 213 3.43 -18.30 -3.99
CA SER A 213 4.57 -19.10 -3.53
C SER A 213 4.43 -20.60 -3.82
N LEU A 214 3.20 -21.13 -3.83
CA LEU A 214 2.93 -22.52 -4.26
C LEU A 214 3.30 -22.71 -5.74
N VAL A 215 2.89 -21.77 -6.60
CA VAL A 215 3.20 -21.84 -8.04
C VAL A 215 4.70 -21.73 -8.28
N THR A 216 5.39 -20.79 -7.64
CA THR A 216 6.84 -20.63 -7.77
C THR A 216 7.59 -21.85 -7.27
N SER A 217 7.20 -22.45 -6.14
CA SER A 217 7.80 -23.67 -5.60
C SER A 217 7.59 -24.88 -6.54
N VAL A 218 6.41 -25.03 -7.13
CA VAL A 218 6.12 -26.11 -8.09
C VAL A 218 6.95 -25.96 -9.37
N ILE A 219 7.12 -24.73 -9.87
CA ILE A 219 7.96 -24.47 -11.05
C ILE A 219 9.43 -24.72 -10.74
N ALA A 220 9.89 -24.22 -9.59
CA ALA A 220 11.24 -24.40 -9.11
C ALA A 220 11.64 -25.88 -9.02
N SER A 221 10.80 -26.73 -8.50
CA SER A 221 11.10 -28.16 -8.31
C SER A 221 10.99 -29.02 -9.58
N ASN A 222 10.41 -28.49 -10.68
CA ASN A 222 10.31 -29.25 -11.94
C ASN A 222 11.50 -29.08 -12.90
N GLY A 223 12.60 -28.43 -12.47
CA GLY A 223 13.82 -28.27 -13.26
C GLY A 223 13.72 -27.34 -14.47
N LEU A 224 12.59 -26.62 -14.59
CA LEU A 224 12.39 -25.57 -15.59
C LEU A 224 13.03 -24.22 -15.14
N GLU A 225 13.84 -24.28 -14.10
CA GLU A 225 14.19 -23.23 -13.17
C GLU A 225 15.04 -22.09 -13.68
N SER A 226 16.08 -22.42 -14.44
CA SER A 226 17.18 -21.48 -14.62
C SER A 226 16.83 -20.25 -15.46
N TYR A 227 15.73 -20.30 -16.20
CA TYR A 227 15.33 -19.24 -17.13
C TYR A 227 13.94 -18.64 -16.86
N LEU A 228 13.07 -19.34 -16.10
CA LEU A 228 11.66 -18.97 -15.95
C LEU A 228 11.32 -18.30 -14.61
N VAL A 229 12.09 -18.61 -13.57
CA VAL A 229 11.98 -17.98 -12.25
C VAL A 229 13.25 -17.17 -12.03
N GLY A 230 13.23 -15.92 -12.39
CA GLY A 230 14.42 -15.07 -12.26
C GLY A 230 14.15 -13.63 -12.68
N PRO A 231 15.14 -12.75 -12.53
CA PRO A 231 14.98 -11.30 -12.75
C PRO A 231 14.42 -10.96 -14.14
N PHE A 232 14.62 -11.82 -15.13
CA PHE A 232 14.18 -11.58 -16.52
C PHE A 232 12.70 -11.90 -16.78
N VAL A 233 12.01 -12.60 -15.88
CA VAL A 233 10.55 -12.83 -15.96
C VAL A 233 9.80 -12.01 -14.91
N GLU A 234 10.30 -12.01 -13.69
CA GLU A 234 9.63 -11.35 -12.57
C GLU A 234 9.76 -9.82 -12.62
N ALA A 235 10.94 -9.29 -12.97
CA ALA A 235 11.13 -7.85 -13.05
C ALA A 235 10.29 -7.17 -14.16
N PRO A 236 10.13 -7.73 -15.37
CA PRO A 236 9.16 -7.18 -16.34
C PRO A 236 7.73 -7.11 -15.81
N CYS A 237 7.28 -8.13 -15.03
CA CYS A 237 5.96 -8.08 -14.37
C CYS A 237 5.86 -6.88 -13.43
N CYS A 238 6.87 -6.67 -12.59
CA CYS A 238 6.92 -5.54 -11.65
C CYS A 238 6.94 -4.19 -12.38
N ILE A 239 7.64 -4.08 -13.51
CA ILE A 239 7.67 -2.85 -14.31
C ILE A 239 6.29 -2.59 -14.90
N VAL A 240 5.70 -3.57 -15.57
CA VAL A 240 4.40 -3.40 -16.23
C VAL A 240 3.31 -3.07 -15.21
N VAL A 241 3.20 -3.82 -14.13
CA VAL A 241 2.18 -3.61 -13.10
C VAL A 241 2.43 -2.31 -12.34
N GLY A 242 3.67 -2.05 -11.92
CA GLY A 242 4.03 -0.84 -11.19
C GLY A 242 3.77 0.43 -11.99
N LEU A 243 4.19 0.47 -13.27
CA LEU A 243 3.92 1.62 -14.14
C LEU A 243 2.43 1.76 -14.48
N ALA A 244 1.74 0.66 -14.78
CA ALA A 244 0.30 0.70 -15.06
C ALA A 244 -0.49 1.25 -13.88
N LEU A 245 -0.18 0.81 -12.65
CA LEU A 245 -0.81 1.32 -11.44
C LEU A 245 -0.41 2.77 -11.15
N ALA A 246 0.86 3.15 -11.30
CA ALA A 246 1.30 4.53 -11.11
C ALA A 246 0.60 5.49 -12.08
N ILE A 247 0.47 5.12 -13.35
CA ILE A 247 -0.26 5.89 -14.37
C ILE A 247 -1.76 5.93 -14.03
N ALA A 248 -2.32 4.80 -13.59
CA ALA A 248 -3.72 4.74 -13.19
C ALA A 248 -4.01 5.68 -12.00
N PHE A 249 -3.19 5.67 -10.97
CA PHE A 249 -3.33 6.56 -9.81
C PHE A 249 -3.11 8.04 -10.17
N HIS A 250 -2.23 8.33 -11.12
CA HIS A 250 -1.96 9.70 -11.56
C HIS A 250 -3.07 10.29 -12.44
N ASN A 251 -3.59 9.50 -13.39
CA ASN A 251 -4.52 9.98 -14.41
C ASN A 251 -6.00 9.83 -14.01
N LEU A 252 -6.30 8.83 -13.17
CA LEU A 252 -7.66 8.54 -12.80
C LEU A 252 -8.05 9.36 -11.55
N ARG A 253 -8.72 10.49 -11.79
CA ARG A 253 -9.42 11.22 -10.72
C ARG A 253 -10.52 10.38 -10.07
N ASP A 254 -11.00 9.34 -10.76
CA ASP A 254 -12.00 8.40 -10.24
C ASP A 254 -11.32 7.17 -9.64
N ILE A 255 -11.17 7.17 -8.33
CA ILE A 255 -10.67 6.05 -7.52
C ILE A 255 -11.46 4.74 -7.80
N GLN A 256 -12.73 4.84 -8.28
CA GLN A 256 -13.53 3.65 -8.64
C GLN A 256 -12.88 2.81 -9.73
N MET A 257 -12.17 3.43 -10.66
CA MET A 257 -11.55 2.73 -11.76
C MET A 257 -10.36 1.88 -11.30
N VAL A 258 -9.60 2.38 -10.33
CA VAL A 258 -8.49 1.62 -9.72
C VAL A 258 -9.00 0.39 -8.98
N TYR A 259 -10.10 0.51 -8.24
CA TYR A 259 -10.70 -0.64 -7.54
C TYR A 259 -11.29 -1.70 -8.46
N ARG A 260 -11.58 -1.38 -9.72
CA ARG A 260 -11.97 -2.42 -10.70
C ARG A 260 -10.83 -3.41 -10.95
N ILE A 261 -9.56 -3.01 -10.76
CA ILE A 261 -8.40 -3.88 -10.93
C ILE A 261 -8.47 -5.07 -9.96
N TYR A 262 -8.96 -4.88 -8.73
CA TYR A 262 -9.19 -5.99 -7.79
C TYR A 262 -10.03 -7.13 -8.37
N ARG A 263 -10.98 -6.83 -9.26
CA ARG A 263 -11.84 -7.85 -9.88
C ARG A 263 -11.10 -8.72 -10.89
N PHE A 264 -10.02 -8.21 -11.49
CA PHE A 264 -9.23 -8.96 -12.45
C PHE A 264 -8.17 -9.85 -11.78
N VAL A 265 -7.78 -9.58 -10.54
CA VAL A 265 -6.78 -10.36 -9.81
C VAL A 265 -7.16 -11.84 -9.70
N PRO A 266 -8.35 -12.23 -9.20
CA PRO A 266 -8.71 -13.65 -9.12
C PRO A 266 -8.78 -14.34 -10.48
N LEU A 267 -9.23 -13.63 -11.52
CA LEU A 267 -9.29 -14.16 -12.88
C LEU A 267 -7.88 -14.44 -13.42
N ALA A 268 -6.96 -13.50 -13.27
CA ALA A 268 -5.59 -13.67 -13.74
C ALA A 268 -4.85 -14.79 -12.98
N LEU A 269 -5.03 -14.88 -11.65
CA LEU A 269 -4.49 -15.97 -10.84
C LEU A 269 -5.05 -17.34 -11.27
N SER A 270 -6.37 -17.43 -11.47
CA SER A 270 -7.00 -18.69 -11.89
C SER A 270 -6.55 -19.11 -13.29
N LEU A 271 -6.41 -18.15 -14.22
CA LEU A 271 -5.91 -18.41 -15.56
C LEU A 271 -4.44 -18.85 -15.52
N GLY A 272 -3.62 -18.19 -14.71
CA GLY A 272 -2.22 -18.58 -14.50
C GLY A 272 -2.10 -20.01 -13.96
N LEU A 273 -2.89 -20.37 -12.95
CA LEU A 273 -2.97 -21.75 -12.45
C LEU A 273 -3.37 -22.75 -13.55
N ALA A 274 -4.36 -22.39 -14.38
CA ALA A 274 -4.79 -23.27 -15.48
C ALA A 274 -3.67 -23.46 -16.53
N CYS A 275 -2.87 -22.43 -16.81
CA CYS A 275 -1.74 -22.53 -17.74
C CYS A 275 -0.68 -23.54 -17.29
N LEU A 276 -0.50 -23.78 -15.99
CA LEU A 276 0.44 -24.77 -15.47
C LEU A 276 0.11 -26.20 -15.91
N LEU A 277 -1.16 -26.52 -16.16
CA LEU A 277 -1.60 -27.87 -16.53
C LEU A 277 -1.05 -28.32 -17.88
N PHE A 278 -0.72 -27.38 -18.77
CA PHE A 278 -0.18 -27.73 -20.09
C PHE A 278 1.26 -28.25 -20.06
N GLN A 279 2.00 -27.98 -19.00
CA GLN A 279 3.40 -28.43 -18.80
C GLN A 279 4.35 -28.14 -20.00
N ILE A 280 4.03 -27.08 -20.77
CA ILE A 280 4.81 -26.56 -21.88
C ILE A 280 5.57 -25.33 -21.41
N SER A 281 6.84 -25.19 -21.71
CA SER A 281 7.71 -24.09 -21.26
C SER A 281 7.08 -22.70 -21.51
N SER A 282 6.48 -22.46 -22.68
CA SER A 282 5.79 -21.19 -22.98
C SER A 282 4.59 -20.95 -22.09
N MET A 283 3.79 -21.97 -21.80
CA MET A 283 2.62 -21.87 -20.93
C MET A 283 3.02 -21.69 -19.45
N THR A 284 4.12 -22.30 -19.03
CA THR A 284 4.70 -22.09 -17.70
C THR A 284 5.18 -20.64 -17.55
N THR A 285 5.82 -20.05 -18.57
CA THR A 285 6.21 -18.63 -18.57
C THR A 285 4.97 -17.72 -18.48
N VAL A 286 3.91 -18.01 -19.24
CA VAL A 286 2.64 -17.27 -19.17
C VAL A 286 2.02 -17.40 -17.78
N SER A 287 2.05 -18.60 -17.19
CA SER A 287 1.58 -18.83 -15.82
C SER A 287 2.33 -17.96 -14.81
N CYS A 288 3.67 -17.97 -14.83
CA CYS A 288 4.49 -17.12 -13.98
C CYS A 288 4.12 -15.65 -14.12
N PHE A 289 4.03 -15.18 -15.38
CA PHE A 289 3.69 -13.78 -15.66
C PHE A 289 2.33 -13.39 -15.10
N LEU A 290 1.30 -14.21 -15.31
CA LEU A 290 -0.05 -13.95 -14.84
C LEU A 290 -0.15 -13.99 -13.32
N VAL A 291 0.42 -15.02 -12.69
CA VAL A 291 0.36 -15.18 -11.22
C VAL A 291 1.13 -14.07 -10.53
N MET A 292 2.35 -13.77 -10.99
CA MET A 292 3.19 -12.71 -10.43
C MET A 292 2.53 -11.33 -10.59
N SER A 293 2.06 -11.01 -11.80
CA SER A 293 1.43 -9.72 -12.07
C SER A 293 0.16 -9.52 -11.24
N ALA A 294 -0.66 -10.56 -11.11
CA ALA A 294 -1.88 -10.50 -10.32
C ALA A 294 -1.61 -10.35 -8.82
N TYR A 295 -0.67 -11.14 -8.28
CA TYR A 295 -0.24 -11.04 -6.89
C TYR A 295 0.32 -9.67 -6.58
N LEU A 296 1.23 -9.15 -7.41
CA LEU A 296 1.87 -7.85 -7.24
C LEU A 296 0.84 -6.70 -7.30
N ALA A 297 -0.08 -6.74 -8.27
CA ALA A 297 -1.15 -5.75 -8.37
C ALA A 297 -1.99 -5.73 -7.09
N PHE A 298 -2.35 -6.91 -6.57
CA PHE A 298 -3.09 -7.01 -5.31
C PHE A 298 -2.28 -6.50 -4.13
N GLU A 299 -1.00 -6.86 -4.01
CA GLU A 299 -0.13 -6.43 -2.91
C GLU A 299 -0.01 -4.91 -2.86
N ILE A 300 0.27 -4.25 -4.00
CA ILE A 300 0.40 -2.78 -4.08
C ILE A 300 -0.93 -2.10 -3.67
N LEU A 301 -2.06 -2.57 -4.20
CA LEU A 301 -3.37 -2.02 -3.87
C LEU A 301 -3.71 -2.21 -2.39
N ALA A 302 -3.51 -3.41 -1.86
CA ALA A 302 -3.78 -3.73 -0.46
C ALA A 302 -2.89 -2.95 0.52
N LEU A 303 -1.60 -2.78 0.21
CA LEU A 303 -0.69 -1.96 1.02
C LEU A 303 -1.09 -0.48 0.99
N ASN A 304 -1.52 0.04 -0.17
CA ASN A 304 -2.05 1.40 -0.27
C ASN A 304 -3.32 1.57 0.58
N ASP A 305 -4.25 0.61 0.54
CA ASP A 305 -5.47 0.67 1.35
C ASP A 305 -5.16 0.61 2.85
N LEU A 306 -4.17 -0.20 3.26
CA LEU A 306 -3.70 -0.21 4.64
C LEU A 306 -3.04 1.12 5.05
N CYS A 307 -2.29 1.78 4.15
CA CYS A 307 -1.79 3.13 4.40
C CYS A 307 -2.92 4.14 4.63
N ASN A 308 -3.99 4.06 3.84
CA ASN A 308 -5.15 4.92 3.99
C ASN A 308 -5.88 4.66 5.33
N GLU A 309 -6.07 3.39 5.72
CA GLU A 309 -6.67 3.03 7.01
C GLU A 309 -5.84 3.52 8.21
N VAL A 310 -4.52 3.40 8.15
CA VAL A 310 -3.61 3.93 9.19
C VAL A 310 -3.84 5.43 9.37
N LYS A 311 -3.87 6.19 8.29
CA LYS A 311 -4.08 7.65 8.31
C LYS A 311 -5.47 8.02 8.79
N LEU A 312 -6.50 7.37 8.24
CA LEU A 312 -7.89 7.68 8.51
C LEU A 312 -8.27 7.43 9.97
N ARG A 313 -7.67 6.43 10.59
CA ARG A 313 -8.04 6.00 11.95
C ARG A 313 -7.01 6.34 13.01
N GLY A 314 -5.87 6.93 12.64
CA GLY A 314 -4.79 7.24 13.58
C GLY A 314 -4.18 5.99 14.21
N LEU A 315 -4.10 4.88 13.45
CA LEU A 315 -3.59 3.61 13.97
C LEU A 315 -2.06 3.60 13.96
N SER A 316 -1.47 2.79 14.85
CA SER A 316 -0.03 2.56 14.84
C SER A 316 0.42 1.87 13.54
N PRO A 317 1.25 2.53 12.68
CA PRO A 317 1.71 1.94 11.42
C PRO A 317 2.45 0.61 11.63
N VAL A 318 3.30 0.54 12.68
CA VAL A 318 4.08 -0.66 13.02
C VAL A 318 3.17 -1.87 13.25
N ASN A 319 2.07 -1.68 13.97
CA ASN A 319 1.15 -2.77 14.27
C ASN A 319 0.36 -3.23 13.03
N VAL A 320 -0.12 -2.30 12.21
CA VAL A 320 -0.90 -2.64 11.01
C VAL A 320 -0.01 -3.32 9.97
N PHE A 321 1.11 -2.69 9.61
CA PHE A 321 2.00 -3.24 8.58
C PHE A 321 2.78 -4.47 9.04
N GLY A 322 3.13 -4.55 10.34
CA GLY A 322 3.77 -5.74 10.89
C GLY A 322 2.86 -6.96 10.81
N ARG A 323 1.58 -6.82 11.14
CA ARG A 323 0.61 -7.91 10.98
C ARG A 323 0.38 -8.27 9.52
N ALA A 324 0.25 -7.28 8.63
CA ALA A 324 0.08 -7.53 7.20
C ALA A 324 1.31 -8.26 6.62
N ARG A 325 2.54 -7.82 6.95
CA ARG A 325 3.76 -8.48 6.50
C ARG A 325 3.90 -9.88 7.08
N ALA A 326 3.55 -10.10 8.33
CA ALA A 326 3.52 -11.43 8.94
C ALA A 326 2.56 -12.37 8.19
N MET A 327 1.37 -11.90 7.81
CA MET A 327 0.40 -12.68 7.04
C MET A 327 0.89 -12.98 5.62
N ILE A 328 1.52 -12.03 4.94
CA ILE A 328 2.16 -12.26 3.63
C ILE A 328 3.25 -13.33 3.77
N THR A 329 4.16 -13.17 4.72
CA THR A 329 5.27 -14.10 4.96
C THR A 329 4.78 -15.51 5.33
N LEU A 330 3.72 -15.59 6.16
CA LEU A 330 3.09 -16.87 6.50
C LEU A 330 2.48 -17.54 5.26
N GLY A 331 1.79 -16.78 4.43
CA GLY A 331 1.23 -17.28 3.16
C GLY A 331 2.33 -17.82 2.24
N MET A 332 3.41 -17.05 2.06
CA MET A 332 4.55 -17.49 1.24
C MET A 332 5.19 -18.76 1.79
N LEU A 333 5.43 -18.84 3.09
CA LEU A 333 6.00 -20.01 3.73
C LEU A 333 5.12 -21.25 3.56
N LEU A 334 3.80 -21.10 3.79
CA LEU A 334 2.85 -22.19 3.57
C LEU A 334 2.82 -22.64 2.11
N GLY A 335 2.87 -21.70 1.16
CA GLY A 335 2.92 -22.01 -0.27
C GLY A 335 4.16 -22.81 -0.66
N TRP A 336 5.34 -22.42 -0.18
CA TRP A 336 6.59 -23.16 -0.34
C TRP A 336 6.51 -24.57 0.23
N LEU A 337 6.03 -24.73 1.46
CA LEU A 337 5.87 -26.05 2.10
C LEU A 337 4.89 -26.94 1.35
N LEU A 338 3.78 -26.38 0.87
CA LEU A 338 2.82 -27.13 0.04
C LEU A 338 3.40 -27.52 -1.32
N GLY A 339 4.23 -26.66 -1.92
CA GLY A 339 4.97 -26.99 -3.13
C GLY A 339 5.94 -28.15 -2.93
N LEU A 340 6.69 -28.18 -1.84
CA LEU A 340 7.54 -29.33 -1.47
C LEU A 340 6.70 -30.59 -1.22
N LEU A 341 5.57 -30.47 -0.54
CA LEU A 341 4.64 -31.58 -0.32
C LEU A 341 4.13 -32.13 -1.65
N SER A 342 3.87 -31.29 -2.65
CA SER A 342 3.40 -31.73 -3.97
C SER A 342 4.38 -32.71 -4.65
N GLN A 343 5.69 -32.57 -4.39
CA GLN A 343 6.71 -33.48 -4.90
C GLN A 343 6.63 -34.86 -4.22
N THR A 344 6.38 -34.89 -2.90
CA THR A 344 6.29 -36.15 -2.15
C THR A 344 5.05 -36.97 -2.55
N VAL A 345 3.96 -36.28 -2.93
CA VAL A 345 2.72 -36.92 -3.37
C VAL A 345 2.57 -37.01 -4.89
N SER A 346 3.65 -36.77 -5.63
CA SER A 346 3.65 -36.72 -7.11
C SER A 346 3.18 -38.01 -7.77
N HIS A 347 3.28 -39.16 -7.08
CA HIS A 347 2.75 -40.45 -7.51
C HIS A 347 1.20 -40.53 -7.49
N LEU A 348 0.54 -39.68 -6.74
CA LEU A 348 -0.94 -39.61 -6.67
C LEU A 348 -1.49 -38.45 -7.54
N LEU A 349 -0.83 -37.31 -7.50
CA LEU A 349 -1.27 -36.09 -8.16
C LEU A 349 -0.05 -35.34 -8.70
N SER A 350 -0.03 -35.03 -9.99
CA SER A 350 1.09 -34.24 -10.54
C SER A 350 1.18 -32.87 -9.87
N PRO A 351 2.40 -32.34 -9.62
CA PRO A 351 2.57 -31.06 -8.90
C PRO A 351 1.79 -29.88 -9.50
N PRO A 352 1.71 -29.70 -10.84
CA PRO A 352 0.84 -28.67 -11.42
C PRO A 352 -0.65 -28.86 -11.11
N LEU A 353 -1.14 -30.11 -11.16
CA LEU A 353 -2.53 -30.40 -10.82
C LEU A 353 -2.81 -30.19 -9.33
N PHE A 354 -1.86 -30.55 -8.47
CA PHE A 354 -1.91 -30.26 -7.04
C PHE A 354 -2.05 -28.73 -6.78
N ALA A 355 -1.24 -27.91 -7.47
CA ALA A 355 -1.31 -26.46 -7.37
C ALA A 355 -2.67 -25.90 -7.81
N VAL A 356 -3.27 -26.45 -8.86
CA VAL A 356 -4.61 -26.03 -9.33
C VAL A 356 -5.71 -26.43 -8.36
N VAL A 357 -5.71 -27.69 -7.92
CA VAL A 357 -6.74 -28.21 -7.00
C VAL A 357 -6.75 -27.46 -5.67
N LEU A 358 -5.60 -27.05 -5.18
CA LEU A 358 -5.46 -26.31 -3.93
C LEU A 358 -5.60 -24.79 -4.16
N GLY A 359 -4.97 -24.27 -5.20
CA GLY A 359 -4.89 -22.83 -5.47
C GLY A 359 -6.20 -22.22 -5.88
N VAL A 360 -7.00 -22.86 -6.74
CA VAL A 360 -8.28 -22.28 -7.21
C VAL A 360 -9.27 -22.05 -6.06
N PRO A 361 -9.56 -23.00 -5.16
CA PRO A 361 -10.40 -22.74 -4.00
C PRO A 361 -9.88 -21.61 -3.10
N VAL A 362 -8.54 -21.53 -2.89
CA VAL A 362 -7.92 -20.47 -2.11
C VAL A 362 -8.17 -19.11 -2.77
N VAL A 363 -8.00 -18.99 -4.09
CA VAL A 363 -8.27 -17.75 -4.84
C VAL A 363 -9.75 -17.36 -4.71
N VAL A 364 -10.68 -18.31 -4.83
CA VAL A 364 -12.13 -18.04 -4.67
C VAL A 364 -12.44 -17.54 -3.27
N ILE A 365 -11.93 -18.20 -2.23
CA ILE A 365 -12.14 -17.77 -0.84
C ILE A 365 -11.53 -16.39 -0.61
N ALA A 366 -10.30 -16.14 -1.08
CA ALA A 366 -9.65 -14.84 -0.96
C ALA A 366 -10.47 -13.73 -1.63
N SER A 367 -11.03 -14.02 -2.82
CA SER A 367 -11.86 -13.05 -3.53
C SER A 367 -13.13 -12.68 -2.76
N THR A 368 -13.78 -13.63 -2.08
CA THR A 368 -14.97 -13.34 -1.26
C THR A 368 -14.67 -12.47 -0.05
N LEU A 369 -13.44 -12.54 0.50
CA LEU A 369 -13.01 -11.69 1.60
C LEU A 369 -12.85 -10.22 1.18
N VAL A 370 -12.44 -9.99 -0.06
CA VAL A 370 -12.17 -8.65 -0.61
C VAL A 370 -13.45 -7.99 -1.14
N PHE A 371 -14.34 -8.78 -1.80
CA PHE A 371 -15.49 -8.26 -2.53
C PHE A 371 -16.78 -8.06 -1.72
N THR A 372 -16.71 -7.91 -0.41
CA THR A 372 -17.88 -7.52 0.37
C THR A 372 -18.22 -6.05 0.05
N GLU A 373 -19.10 -5.84 -0.93
CA GLU A 373 -19.42 -4.53 -1.55
C GLU A 373 -19.75 -3.40 -0.57
N LYS A 374 -20.42 -3.71 0.52
CA LYS A 374 -20.85 -2.71 1.51
C LYS A 374 -19.70 -2.02 2.24
N GLU A 375 -18.57 -2.71 2.48
CA GLU A 375 -17.44 -2.14 3.22
C GLU A 375 -16.50 -1.35 2.32
N MET A 376 -16.36 -1.74 1.05
CA MET A 376 -15.62 -0.94 0.06
C MET A 376 -16.30 0.42 -0.18
N PHE A 377 -17.63 0.48 -0.18
CA PHE A 377 -18.37 1.74 -0.26
C PHE A 377 -18.23 2.60 1.01
N ALA A 378 -18.20 1.98 2.19
CA ALA A 378 -18.09 2.70 3.47
C ALA A 378 -16.69 3.32 3.67
N VAL A 379 -15.63 2.60 3.32
CA VAL A 379 -14.25 3.12 3.36
C VAL A 379 -14.09 4.27 2.38
N ARG A 380 -14.72 4.16 1.22
CA ARG A 380 -14.66 5.17 0.18
C ARG A 380 -15.40 6.46 0.57
N SER A 381 -16.62 6.37 1.10
CA SER A 381 -17.34 7.55 1.59
C SER A 381 -16.56 8.28 2.69
N ALA A 382 -15.87 7.53 3.58
CA ALA A 382 -15.03 8.10 4.61
C ALA A 382 -13.72 8.74 4.05
N THR A 383 -13.18 8.23 2.95
CA THR A 383 -11.98 8.79 2.30
C THR A 383 -12.33 10.07 1.54
N ASP A 384 -13.40 10.05 0.76
CA ASP A 384 -13.92 11.23 0.06
C ASP A 384 -14.31 12.33 1.07
N GLU A 385 -14.92 11.95 2.20
CA GLU A 385 -15.30 12.87 3.28
C GLU A 385 -14.10 13.54 3.95
N ARG A 386 -12.98 12.83 4.15
CA ARG A 386 -11.77 13.42 4.72
C ARG A 386 -10.96 14.25 3.73
N GLN A 387 -10.90 13.87 2.47
CA GLN A 387 -10.21 14.63 1.44
C GLN A 387 -10.88 16.00 1.28
N ILE A 388 -12.21 16.05 1.30
CA ILE A 388 -12.98 17.28 1.32
C ILE A 388 -12.69 18.14 2.57
N ILE A 389 -12.46 17.50 3.73
CA ILE A 389 -12.17 18.19 5.00
C ILE A 389 -10.71 18.69 5.05
N GLU A 390 -9.75 17.92 4.54
CA GLU A 390 -8.33 18.32 4.45
C GLU A 390 -8.14 19.46 3.44
N ASP A 391 -8.80 19.41 2.29
CA ASP A 391 -8.80 20.49 1.31
C ASP A 391 -9.43 21.77 1.89
N ALA A 392 -10.47 21.64 2.71
CA ALA A 392 -11.06 22.75 3.43
C ALA A 392 -10.13 23.34 4.51
N SER A 393 -9.36 22.51 5.22
CA SER A 393 -8.41 22.96 6.26
C SER A 393 -7.14 23.58 5.66
N ASN A 394 -6.67 23.07 4.52
CA ASN A 394 -5.52 23.62 3.81
C ASN A 394 -5.84 24.96 3.12
N ALA A 395 -7.08 25.16 2.70
CA ALA A 395 -7.55 26.46 2.20
C ALA A 395 -7.63 27.53 3.32
N GLU A 396 -7.83 27.13 4.59
CA GLU A 396 -7.83 28.04 5.74
C GLU A 396 -6.42 28.60 6.08
N SER A 397 -5.38 27.79 5.90
CA SER A 397 -3.99 28.24 6.12
C SER A 397 -3.48 29.23 5.05
N ALA A 398 -4.15 29.33 3.91
CA ALA A 398 -3.77 30.19 2.79
C ALA A 398 -4.59 31.52 2.69
N GLY A 399 -5.67 31.69 3.45
CA GLY A 399 -6.60 32.79 3.25
C GLY A 399 -7.18 33.42 4.51
N THR A 400 -6.32 34.02 5.36
CA THR A 400 -6.81 34.87 6.45
C THR A 400 -7.04 36.28 5.94
N ARG A 401 -8.24 36.61 5.43
CA ARG A 401 -8.80 37.96 5.51
C ARG A 401 -10.33 37.89 5.50
N GLY A 402 -10.90 38.19 6.64
CA GLY A 402 -12.32 38.19 6.88
C GLY A 402 -13.11 39.19 6.04
N ARG A 403 -14.30 38.77 5.64
CA ARG A 403 -15.40 39.67 5.36
C ARG A 403 -16.54 39.29 6.30
N GLY A 404 -16.85 40.24 7.19
CA GLY A 404 -17.92 40.14 8.17
C GLY A 404 -19.29 40.03 7.49
N ALA A 405 -20.08 39.09 8.01
CA ALA A 405 -21.46 38.90 7.62
C ALA A 405 -22.37 39.77 8.51
N ASN A 406 -23.24 40.54 7.86
CA ASN A 406 -24.62 40.77 8.31
C ASN A 406 -25.28 41.74 7.32
N ASP A 407 -25.70 41.18 6.17
CA ASP A 407 -26.58 41.87 5.25
C ASP A 407 -27.86 41.03 5.14
N PRO A 408 -29.07 41.55 5.46
CA PRO A 408 -30.34 40.81 5.40
C PRO A 408 -30.69 40.28 4.00
N SER A 409 -30.12 40.86 2.95
CA SER A 409 -30.25 40.35 1.58
C SER A 409 -29.55 39.01 1.36
N GLN A 410 -28.43 38.77 2.03
CA GLN A 410 -27.67 37.54 1.92
C GLN A 410 -28.37 36.34 2.57
N GLU A 411 -29.16 36.54 3.60
CA GLU A 411 -29.90 35.48 4.32
C GLU A 411 -31.06 34.92 3.46
N ASN A 412 -31.69 35.76 2.66
CA ASN A 412 -32.71 35.34 1.70
C ASN A 412 -32.11 34.54 0.53
N ASP A 413 -30.93 34.96 0.02
CA ASP A 413 -30.24 34.27 -1.05
C ASP A 413 -29.79 32.87 -0.62
N ILE A 414 -29.26 32.71 0.59
CA ILE A 414 -28.83 31.42 1.15
C ILE A 414 -30.02 30.47 1.34
N THR A 415 -31.16 31.02 1.80
CA THR A 415 -32.36 30.23 2.02
C THR A 415 -32.97 29.73 0.70
N SER A 416 -33.03 30.60 -0.30
CA SER A 416 -33.51 30.25 -1.65
C SER A 416 -32.56 29.29 -2.36
N PHE A 417 -31.24 29.46 -2.22
CA PHE A 417 -30.26 28.55 -2.69
C PHE A 417 -30.44 27.16 -2.07
N GLY A 418 -30.58 27.05 -0.74
CA GLY A 418 -30.82 25.78 -0.07
C GLY A 418 -32.15 25.11 -0.45
N ALA A 419 -33.18 25.88 -0.84
CA ALA A 419 -34.44 25.35 -1.35
C ALA A 419 -34.33 24.79 -2.77
N ALA A 420 -33.56 25.45 -3.64
CA ALA A 420 -33.39 25.07 -5.04
C ALA A 420 -32.75 23.67 -5.18
N TRP A 421 -31.89 23.26 -4.25
CA TRP A 421 -31.22 21.94 -4.25
C TRP A 421 -31.81 20.96 -3.21
N ASN A 422 -33.03 21.17 -2.75
CA ASN A 422 -33.75 20.27 -1.83
C ASN A 422 -32.94 19.90 -0.57
N LEU A 423 -32.28 20.87 0.05
CA LEU A 423 -31.58 20.65 1.32
C LEU A 423 -32.59 20.43 2.45
N SER A 424 -32.29 19.47 3.33
CA SER A 424 -33.08 19.21 4.54
C SER A 424 -32.98 20.39 5.53
N ASN A 425 -33.86 20.46 6.50
CA ASN A 425 -33.87 21.55 7.50
C ASN A 425 -32.50 21.65 8.22
N ARG A 426 -31.88 20.52 8.58
CA ARG A 426 -30.57 20.51 9.23
C ARG A 426 -29.42 20.90 8.29
N GLU A 427 -29.52 20.55 7.02
CA GLU A 427 -28.54 20.99 6.02
C GLU A 427 -28.67 22.51 5.75
N LYS A 428 -29.87 23.06 5.82
CA LYS A 428 -30.12 24.51 5.75
C LYS A 428 -29.57 25.25 6.97
N ASP A 429 -29.54 24.63 8.16
CA ASP A 429 -28.90 25.20 9.35
C ASP A 429 -27.35 25.23 9.21
N VAL A 430 -26.78 24.26 8.55
CA VAL A 430 -25.32 24.09 8.34
C VAL A 430 -24.80 24.97 7.20
N LEU A 431 -25.59 25.17 6.13
CA LEU A 431 -25.16 25.82 4.89
C LEU A 431 -24.67 27.28 5.12
N PRO A 432 -25.34 28.16 5.90
CA PRO A 432 -24.88 29.53 6.13
C PRO A 432 -23.52 29.59 6.82
N LEU A 433 -23.31 28.70 7.79
CA LEU A 433 -22.02 28.61 8.49
C LEU A 433 -20.92 28.11 7.59
N LEU A 434 -21.24 27.17 6.70
CA LEU A 434 -20.31 26.64 5.72
C LEU A 434 -19.94 27.69 4.67
N LEU A 435 -20.90 28.43 4.13
CA LEU A 435 -20.71 29.59 3.24
C LEU A 435 -19.99 30.76 3.91
N SER A 436 -20.09 30.92 5.22
CA SER A 436 -19.31 31.93 5.97
C SER A 436 -17.89 31.45 6.30
N GLY A 437 -17.44 30.34 5.74
CA GLY A 437 -16.06 29.84 5.90
C GLY A 437 -15.80 29.03 7.16
N LYS A 438 -16.80 28.78 8.03
CA LYS A 438 -16.63 28.16 9.34
C LYS A 438 -16.23 26.67 9.21
N THR A 439 -15.44 26.17 10.19
CA THR A 439 -14.99 24.78 10.27
C THR A 439 -16.09 23.85 10.74
N ALA A 440 -15.96 22.56 10.42
CA ALA A 440 -16.90 21.53 10.91
C ALA A 440 -16.95 21.49 12.46
N THR A 441 -15.82 21.72 13.12
CA THR A 441 -15.73 21.80 14.59
C THR A 441 -16.53 23.00 15.12
N TYR A 442 -16.34 24.19 14.56
CA TYR A 442 -17.10 25.36 14.92
C TYR A 442 -18.60 25.17 14.69
N ILE A 443 -18.99 24.56 13.54
CA ILE A 443 -20.40 24.29 13.22
C ILE A 443 -21.01 23.30 14.22
N SER A 444 -20.27 22.27 14.62
CA SER A 444 -20.73 21.29 15.61
C SER A 444 -20.99 21.93 16.97
N GLU A 445 -20.12 22.79 17.42
CA GLU A 445 -20.26 23.54 18.66
C GLU A 445 -21.42 24.55 18.57
N LYS A 446 -21.51 25.29 17.47
CA LYS A 446 -22.54 26.33 17.26
C LYS A 446 -23.97 25.76 17.19
N LEU A 447 -24.11 24.57 16.54
CA LEU A 447 -25.43 23.94 16.34
C LEU A 447 -25.74 22.86 17.40
N TYR A 448 -24.84 22.65 18.37
CA TYR A 448 -24.98 21.65 19.43
C TYR A 448 -25.22 20.22 18.89
N ILE A 449 -24.50 19.83 17.85
CA ILE A 449 -24.57 18.50 17.25
C ILE A 449 -23.21 17.80 17.31
N ALA A 450 -23.20 16.47 17.27
CA ALA A 450 -21.96 15.71 17.30
C ALA A 450 -21.08 16.03 16.06
N PRO A 451 -19.72 16.09 16.20
CA PRO A 451 -18.83 16.36 15.07
C PRO A 451 -19.02 15.44 13.88
N GLY A 452 -19.29 14.13 14.12
CA GLY A 452 -19.62 13.17 13.07
C GLY A 452 -20.91 13.49 12.34
N THR A 453 -21.94 13.97 13.04
CA THR A 453 -23.24 14.39 12.45
C THR A 453 -23.05 15.63 11.58
N THR A 454 -22.25 16.61 12.04
CA THR A 454 -21.91 17.81 11.26
C THR A 454 -21.26 17.45 9.94
N LYS A 455 -20.28 16.55 9.97
CA LYS A 455 -19.58 16.05 8.76
C LYS A 455 -20.55 15.40 7.79
N THR A 456 -21.48 14.58 8.29
CA THR A 456 -22.52 13.95 7.48
C THR A 456 -23.43 14.98 6.79
N HIS A 457 -23.78 16.06 7.48
CA HIS A 457 -24.58 17.15 6.88
C HIS A 457 -23.79 17.88 5.79
N ILE A 458 -22.50 18.21 6.02
CA ILE A 458 -21.63 18.84 5.03
C ILE A 458 -21.51 17.96 3.78
N TYR A 459 -21.24 16.67 3.96
CA TYR A 459 -21.17 15.70 2.86
C TYR A 459 -22.47 15.66 2.04
N ASN A 460 -23.62 15.59 2.70
CA ASN A 460 -24.93 15.57 2.03
C ASN A 460 -25.22 16.87 1.27
N ILE A 461 -24.77 18.02 1.79
CA ILE A 461 -24.85 19.33 1.09
C ILE A 461 -24.04 19.24 -0.20
N TYR A 462 -22.78 18.86 -0.15
CA TYR A 462 -21.92 18.76 -1.35
C TYR A 462 -22.48 17.79 -2.38
N ARG A 463 -22.93 16.62 -1.93
CA ARG A 463 -23.57 15.64 -2.82
C ARG A 463 -24.82 16.17 -3.50
N LYS A 464 -25.68 16.90 -2.79
CA LYS A 464 -26.92 17.49 -3.35
C LYS A 464 -26.64 18.63 -4.29
N LEU A 465 -25.60 19.42 -4.03
CA LEU A 465 -25.13 20.51 -4.89
C LEU A 465 -24.35 19.97 -6.12
N GLY A 466 -23.89 18.73 -6.09
CA GLY A 466 -23.05 18.15 -7.14
C GLY A 466 -21.63 18.72 -7.17
N VAL A 467 -21.14 19.27 -6.04
CA VAL A 467 -19.80 19.87 -5.90
C VAL A 467 -18.88 18.95 -5.11
N HIS A 468 -17.57 19.07 -5.38
CA HIS A 468 -16.55 18.25 -4.75
C HIS A 468 -15.61 19.04 -3.83
N SER A 469 -15.74 20.36 -3.80
CA SER A 469 -14.91 21.22 -2.97
C SER A 469 -15.72 22.41 -2.42
N LYS A 470 -15.20 22.99 -1.33
CA LYS A 470 -15.75 24.20 -0.75
C LYS A 470 -15.69 25.39 -1.73
N MET A 471 -14.64 25.44 -2.53
CA MET A 471 -14.45 26.48 -3.55
C MET A 471 -15.51 26.37 -4.65
N GLU A 472 -15.76 25.18 -5.19
CA GLU A 472 -16.85 24.93 -6.15
C GLU A 472 -18.23 25.29 -5.58
N MET A 473 -18.45 25.05 -4.29
CA MET A 473 -19.68 25.45 -3.63
C MET A 473 -19.81 26.98 -3.55
N PHE A 474 -18.71 27.69 -3.27
CA PHE A 474 -18.69 29.17 -3.27
C PHE A 474 -18.95 29.72 -4.67
N ASP A 475 -18.25 29.21 -5.68
CA ASP A 475 -18.43 29.63 -7.07
C ASP A 475 -19.87 29.39 -7.52
N MET A 476 -20.45 28.24 -7.18
CA MET A 476 -21.84 27.91 -7.49
C MET A 476 -22.86 28.85 -6.78
N PHE A 477 -22.56 29.24 -5.54
CA PHE A 477 -23.39 30.17 -4.81
C PHE A 477 -23.30 31.59 -5.39
N GLU A 478 -22.13 32.07 -5.75
CA GLU A 478 -21.93 33.38 -6.40
C GLU A 478 -22.59 33.40 -7.80
N ASP A 479 -22.50 32.33 -8.57
CA ASP A 479 -23.21 32.19 -9.84
C ASP A 479 -24.72 32.21 -9.67
N TYR A 480 -25.25 31.54 -8.64
CA TYR A 480 -26.68 31.57 -8.31
C TYR A 480 -27.15 32.97 -7.95
N LYS A 481 -26.38 33.69 -7.13
CA LYS A 481 -26.65 35.06 -6.72
C LYS A 481 -26.63 36.03 -7.91
N SER A 482 -25.66 35.88 -8.82
CA SER A 482 -25.58 36.75 -10.01
C SER A 482 -26.75 36.55 -10.97
N ARG A 483 -27.30 35.35 -11.07
CA ARG A 483 -28.46 35.04 -11.92
C ARG A 483 -29.78 35.56 -11.35
N ASN A 484 -29.93 35.49 -10.03
CA ASN A 484 -31.18 35.90 -9.36
C ASN A 484 -31.18 37.38 -8.98
N GLY A 485 -30.01 38.05 -8.85
CA GLY A 485 -29.88 39.49 -8.58
C GLY A 485 -30.14 40.39 -9.80
N THR A 486 -30.21 39.80 -11.01
CA THR A 486 -30.53 40.57 -12.26
C THR A 486 -32.04 40.70 -12.52
N ASP A 487 -32.90 39.96 -11.81
CA ASP A 487 -34.37 40.00 -12.02
C ASP A 487 -35.12 41.04 -11.20
N ASP A 488 -34.50 41.63 -10.17
CA ASP A 488 -35.15 42.68 -9.32
C ASP A 488 -34.94 44.12 -9.82
N GLY A 489 -34.27 44.31 -10.96
CA GLY A 489 -33.98 45.62 -11.56
C GLY A 489 -34.95 46.03 -12.68
N LEU A 490 -36.00 45.23 -12.97
CA LEU A 490 -36.97 45.48 -14.05
C LEU A 490 -38.44 45.35 -13.61
N ARG A 491 -38.78 45.95 -12.46
CA ARG A 491 -40.19 46.22 -12.14
C ARG A 491 -40.36 47.64 -11.63
#